data_36bb468e4e1fbfab63530f9e5d04844c
#
_entry.id   36bb468e4e1fbfab63530f9e5d04844c
#
_cell.length_a   1.000
_cell.length_b   1.000
_cell.length_c   1.000
_cell.angle_alpha   90.00
_cell.angle_beta   90.00
_cell.angle_gamma   90.00
#
_symmetry.space_group_name_H-M   'P 1'
#
loop_
_entity.id
_entity.type
_entity.pdbx_description
1 polymer ?
#
loop_
_entity_poly.entity_id
_entity_poly.type
_entity_poly.pdbx_seq_one_letter_code
_entity_poly.pdbx_strand_id
1 'polypeptide(L)'
;MNNISLIKRAIAYMIDLYLGALLSTIPISLTTYYQFHQISQDITLFSKPISSILLLLSIFALILYFLVIPYFFHGQTIGKKIMKYKICYSSFSSLCIRQCIYMVCLTSLTSLIIQFISLFSSISLTPYINTFVFILSFVMIIYILCHRNHIALYDQLAKTEIQ
;
A
#
# COMPACT_ATOMS: atom_id res chain seq x y z
N MET A 1 27.12 7.42 5.28
CA MET A 1 25.68 7.25 5.03
C MET A 1 25.10 8.60 4.65
N ASN A 2 24.66 8.77 3.40
CA ASN A 2 23.97 10.00 3.00
C ASN A 2 22.60 10.00 3.66
N ASN A 3 22.42 10.83 4.70
CA ASN A 3 21.14 11.00 5.36
C ASN A 3 20.16 11.69 4.40
N ILE A 4 19.33 10.90 3.72
CA ILE A 4 18.25 11.45 2.90
C ILE A 4 17.29 12.20 3.82
N SER A 5 17.00 13.45 3.48
CA SER A 5 16.13 14.29 4.30
C SER A 5 14.76 13.62 4.49
N LEU A 6 14.22 13.70 5.69
CA LEU A 6 12.91 13.15 6.05
C LEU A 6 11.81 13.69 5.13
N ILE A 7 11.92 14.95 4.70
CA ILE A 7 10.99 15.59 3.77
C ILE A 7 10.94 14.87 2.43
N LYS A 8 12.10 14.53 1.83
CA LYS A 8 12.14 13.78 0.56
C LYS A 8 11.47 12.41 0.69
N ARG A 9 11.68 11.74 1.82
CA ARG A 9 11.05 10.45 2.11
C ARG A 9 9.53 10.57 2.26
N ALA A 10 9.07 11.62 2.95
CA ALA A 10 7.65 11.90 3.12
C ALA A 10 6.96 12.20 1.78
N ILE A 11 7.56 13.05 0.94
CA ILE A 11 7.01 13.38 -0.39
C ILE A 11 6.94 12.13 -1.28
N ALA A 12 8.00 11.33 -1.32
CA ALA A 12 7.99 10.07 -2.08
C ALA A 12 6.90 9.11 -1.60
N TYR A 13 6.72 9.03 -0.28
CA TYR A 13 5.67 8.23 0.33
C TYR A 13 4.27 8.71 -0.07
N MET A 14 4.02 10.03 -0.05
CA MET A 14 2.74 10.61 -0.48
C MET A 14 2.43 10.31 -1.96
N ILE A 15 3.43 10.44 -2.83
CA ILE A 15 3.30 10.10 -4.25
C ILE A 15 2.96 8.62 -4.42
N ASP A 16 3.69 7.74 -3.73
CA ASP A 16 3.48 6.29 -3.82
C ASP A 16 2.11 5.88 -3.29
N LEU A 17 1.64 6.47 -2.17
CA LEU A 17 0.30 6.24 -1.65
C LEU A 17 -0.78 6.65 -2.66
N TYR A 18 -0.65 7.84 -3.24
CA TYR A 18 -1.60 8.35 -4.21
C TYR A 18 -1.68 7.46 -5.45
N LEU A 19 -0.52 7.07 -6.01
CA LEU A 19 -0.46 6.18 -7.17
C LEU A 19 -0.99 4.77 -6.85
N GLY A 20 -0.66 4.24 -5.68
CA GLY A 20 -1.19 2.96 -5.22
C GLY A 20 -2.71 3.00 -5.06
N ALA A 21 -3.26 4.06 -4.46
CA ALA A 21 -4.69 4.25 -4.33
C ALA A 21 -5.37 4.34 -5.70
N LEU A 22 -4.85 5.16 -6.62
CA LEU A 22 -5.38 5.24 -7.99
C LEU A 22 -5.41 3.88 -8.68
N LEU A 23 -4.30 3.14 -8.65
CA LEU A 23 -4.20 1.83 -9.30
C LEU A 23 -5.19 0.82 -8.71
N SER A 24 -5.37 0.83 -7.39
CA SER A 24 -6.30 -0.09 -6.73
C SER A 24 -7.78 0.23 -7.00
N THR A 25 -8.11 1.47 -7.30
CA THR A 25 -9.51 1.88 -7.60
C THR A 25 -9.90 1.70 -9.06
N ILE A 26 -8.92 1.63 -9.98
CA ILE A 26 -9.17 1.50 -11.43
C ILE A 26 -10.11 0.34 -11.77
N PRO A 27 -9.93 -0.90 -11.29
CA PRO A 27 -10.78 -2.02 -11.67
C PRO A 27 -12.26 -1.77 -11.35
N ILE A 28 -12.54 -1.23 -10.16
CA ILE A 28 -13.90 -0.96 -9.69
C ILE A 28 -14.50 0.22 -10.48
N SER A 29 -13.77 1.33 -10.56
CA SER A 29 -14.25 2.56 -11.23
C SER A 29 -14.48 2.36 -12.72
N LEU A 30 -13.66 1.60 -13.41
CA LEU A 30 -13.86 1.29 -14.83
C LEU A 30 -15.11 0.42 -15.04
N THR A 31 -15.32 -0.57 -14.19
CA THR A 31 -16.47 -1.47 -14.30
C THR A 31 -17.78 -0.75 -13.97
N THR A 32 -17.79 0.12 -12.94
CA THR A 32 -18.95 0.95 -12.62
C THR A 32 -19.27 1.93 -13.74
N TYR A 33 -18.27 2.56 -14.34
CA TYR A 33 -18.48 3.44 -15.48
C TYR A 33 -19.07 2.70 -16.68
N TYR A 34 -18.54 1.50 -16.97
CA TYR A 34 -19.02 0.71 -18.11
C TYR A 34 -20.45 0.20 -17.95
N GLN A 35 -20.85 -0.23 -16.73
CA GLN A 35 -22.18 -0.80 -16.49
C GLN A 35 -23.24 0.25 -16.13
N PHE A 36 -22.86 1.30 -15.40
CA PHE A 36 -23.81 2.24 -14.82
C PHE A 36 -23.62 3.68 -15.31
N HIS A 37 -22.63 3.95 -16.19
CA HIS A 37 -22.24 5.29 -16.66
C HIS A 37 -21.94 6.28 -15.53
N GLN A 38 -21.54 5.76 -14.36
CA GLN A 38 -21.18 6.53 -13.18
C GLN A 38 -19.83 6.05 -12.65
N ILE A 39 -19.00 6.97 -12.21
CA ILE A 39 -17.73 6.63 -11.54
C ILE A 39 -18.02 6.47 -10.05
N SER A 40 -17.98 5.24 -9.56
CA SER A 40 -18.17 4.91 -8.15
C SER A 40 -17.17 3.85 -7.72
N GLN A 41 -16.88 3.82 -6.42
CA GLN A 41 -16.07 2.77 -5.79
C GLN A 41 -16.93 1.82 -4.96
N ASP A 42 -18.23 1.92 -5.10
CA ASP A 42 -19.17 1.10 -4.34
C ASP A 42 -19.28 -0.30 -4.95
N ILE A 43 -18.68 -1.27 -4.28
CA ILE A 43 -18.70 -2.67 -4.68
C ILE A 43 -20.04 -3.35 -4.42
N THR A 44 -20.93 -2.74 -3.64
CA THR A 44 -22.28 -3.30 -3.35
C THR A 44 -23.22 -3.25 -4.54
N LEU A 45 -22.88 -2.44 -5.55
CA LEU A 45 -23.61 -2.35 -6.81
C LEU A 45 -23.55 -3.63 -7.66
N PHE A 46 -22.56 -4.49 -7.39
CA PHE A 46 -22.33 -5.69 -8.17
C PHE A 46 -22.77 -6.95 -7.42
N SER A 47 -23.03 -8.01 -8.17
CA SER A 47 -23.24 -9.34 -7.59
C SER A 47 -21.96 -9.83 -6.88
N LYS A 48 -22.10 -10.65 -5.83
CA LYS A 48 -20.97 -11.16 -5.03
C LYS A 48 -19.81 -11.73 -5.86
N PRO A 49 -20.01 -12.54 -6.92
CA PRO A 49 -18.89 -13.05 -7.72
C PRO A 49 -18.13 -11.94 -8.45
N ILE A 50 -18.84 -10.95 -9.02
CA ILE A 50 -18.21 -9.82 -9.72
C ILE A 50 -17.43 -8.96 -8.72
N SER A 51 -18.03 -8.64 -7.57
CA SER A 51 -17.34 -7.90 -6.48
C SER A 51 -16.07 -8.59 -6.02
N SER A 52 -16.10 -9.93 -5.90
CA SER A 52 -14.90 -10.72 -5.52
C SER A 52 -13.78 -10.59 -6.53
N ILE A 53 -14.09 -10.69 -7.82
CA ILE A 53 -13.10 -10.56 -8.90
C ILE A 53 -12.50 -9.15 -8.91
N LEU A 54 -13.35 -8.12 -8.78
CA LEU A 54 -12.89 -6.73 -8.78
C LEU A 54 -11.97 -6.42 -7.59
N LEU A 55 -12.29 -6.92 -6.40
CA LEU A 55 -11.43 -6.78 -5.22
C LEU A 55 -10.10 -7.52 -5.39
N LEU A 56 -10.11 -8.74 -5.94
CA LEU A 56 -8.88 -9.47 -6.24
C LEU A 56 -8.01 -8.73 -7.25
N LEU A 57 -8.58 -8.14 -8.29
CA LEU A 57 -7.86 -7.31 -9.25
C LEU A 57 -7.26 -6.05 -8.58
N SER A 58 -7.99 -5.41 -7.67
CA SER A 58 -7.52 -4.26 -6.91
C SER A 58 -6.34 -4.62 -5.99
N ILE A 59 -6.43 -5.75 -5.28
CA ILE A 59 -5.34 -6.29 -4.45
C ILE A 59 -4.12 -6.61 -5.32
N PHE A 60 -4.33 -7.26 -6.46
CA PHE A 60 -3.26 -7.60 -7.40
C PHE A 60 -2.55 -6.34 -7.93
N ALA A 61 -3.29 -5.29 -8.27
CA ALA A 61 -2.74 -4.02 -8.71
C ALA A 61 -1.83 -3.38 -7.64
N LEU A 62 -2.21 -3.44 -6.36
CA LEU A 62 -1.36 -2.97 -5.25
C LEU A 62 -0.08 -3.81 -5.10
N ILE A 63 -0.18 -5.12 -5.19
CA ILE A 63 0.96 -6.02 -5.11
C ILE A 63 1.93 -5.74 -6.28
N LEU A 64 1.43 -5.56 -7.49
CA LEU A 64 2.24 -5.19 -8.64
C LEU A 64 2.99 -3.87 -8.38
N TYR A 65 2.30 -2.85 -7.88
CA TYR A 65 2.89 -1.55 -7.67
C TYR A 65 3.95 -1.54 -6.56
N PHE A 66 3.64 -2.14 -5.40
CA PHE A 66 4.51 -2.04 -4.22
C PHE A 66 5.56 -3.14 -4.10
N LEU A 67 5.37 -4.30 -4.75
CA LEU A 67 6.31 -5.41 -4.67
C LEU A 67 7.06 -5.62 -6.00
N VAL A 68 6.33 -5.72 -7.10
CA VAL A 68 6.90 -6.11 -8.40
C VAL A 68 7.70 -4.94 -9.01
N ILE A 69 7.15 -3.73 -8.99
CA ILE A 69 7.87 -2.55 -9.51
C ILE A 69 9.21 -2.33 -8.78
N PRO A 70 9.27 -2.27 -7.42
CA PRO A 70 10.56 -2.12 -6.74
C PRO A 70 11.53 -3.27 -6.99
N TYR A 71 11.06 -4.48 -7.22
CA TYR A 71 11.93 -5.59 -7.58
C TYR A 71 12.66 -5.35 -8.91
N PHE A 72 11.91 -4.99 -9.96
CA PHE A 72 12.49 -4.72 -11.28
C PHE A 72 13.30 -3.42 -11.33
N PHE A 73 12.94 -2.42 -10.56
CA PHE A 73 13.62 -1.12 -10.52
C PHE A 73 14.61 -0.97 -9.35
N HIS A 74 15.23 -2.09 -8.93
CA HIS A 74 16.32 -2.10 -7.95
C HIS A 74 15.99 -1.34 -6.65
N GLY A 75 14.79 -1.58 -6.10
CA GLY A 75 14.35 -0.99 -4.84
C GLY A 75 13.66 0.39 -4.98
N GLN A 76 13.33 0.80 -6.19
CA GLN A 76 12.66 2.09 -6.43
C GLN A 76 11.19 1.90 -6.82
N THR A 77 10.30 2.58 -6.13
CA THR A 77 8.94 2.90 -6.61
C THR A 77 8.99 4.19 -7.42
N ILE A 78 7.89 4.57 -8.06
CA ILE A 78 7.82 5.81 -8.85
C ILE A 78 8.12 7.04 -7.99
N GLY A 79 7.53 7.14 -6.79
CA GLY A 79 7.77 8.24 -5.86
C GLY A 79 9.25 8.34 -5.43
N LYS A 80 9.88 7.20 -5.13
CA LYS A 80 11.31 7.14 -4.78
C LYS A 80 12.21 7.50 -5.95
N LYS A 81 11.84 7.11 -7.16
CA LYS A 81 12.58 7.46 -8.38
C LYS A 81 12.54 8.98 -8.63
N ILE A 82 11.38 9.61 -8.44
CA ILE A 82 11.23 11.08 -8.53
C ILE A 82 12.11 11.80 -7.49
N MET A 83 12.15 11.29 -6.26
CA MET A 83 12.95 11.86 -5.17
C MET A 83 14.42 11.44 -5.21
N LYS A 84 14.85 10.64 -6.21
CA LYS A 84 16.22 10.21 -6.48
C LYS A 84 16.86 9.46 -5.31
N TYR A 85 16.15 8.50 -4.73
CA TYR A 85 16.71 7.59 -3.75
C TYR A 85 16.19 6.15 -3.96
N LYS A 86 16.91 5.17 -3.41
CA LYS A 86 16.58 3.75 -3.56
C LYS A 86 16.67 3.02 -2.22
N ILE A 87 16.06 1.85 -2.18
CA ILE A 87 16.17 0.92 -1.07
C ILE A 87 17.23 -0.11 -1.46
N CYS A 88 18.26 -0.23 -0.64
CA CYS A 88 19.22 -1.31 -0.76
C CYS A 88 18.76 -2.49 0.09
N TYR A 89 18.66 -3.65 -0.52
CA TYR A 89 18.25 -4.91 0.12
C TYR A 89 19.28 -6.01 -0.22
N SER A 90 19.51 -6.89 0.74
CA SER A 90 20.47 -7.99 0.60
C SER A 90 19.90 -9.18 -0.16
N SER A 91 18.58 -9.41 -0.06
CA SER A 91 17.88 -10.53 -0.69
C SER A 91 16.45 -10.15 -1.08
N PHE A 92 15.89 -10.91 -2.01
CA PHE A 92 14.48 -10.76 -2.39
C PHE A 92 13.53 -10.90 -1.18
N SER A 93 13.82 -11.85 -0.29
CA SER A 93 13.04 -12.04 0.94
C SER A 93 13.02 -10.80 1.83
N SER A 94 14.16 -10.11 1.95
CA SER A 94 14.27 -8.84 2.69
C SER A 94 13.36 -7.76 2.08
N LEU A 95 13.35 -7.63 0.75
CA LEU A 95 12.44 -6.71 0.05
C LEU A 95 10.98 -7.09 0.29
N CYS A 96 10.63 -8.39 0.18
CA CYS A 96 9.26 -8.87 0.40
C CYS A 96 8.77 -8.56 1.82
N ILE A 97 9.55 -8.89 2.85
CA ILE A 97 9.18 -8.63 4.26
C ILE A 97 8.92 -7.15 4.47
N ARG A 98 9.83 -6.30 3.99
CA ARG A 98 9.68 -4.85 4.06
C ARG A 98 8.40 -4.36 3.41
N GLN A 99 8.16 -4.78 2.17
CA GLN A 99 7.00 -4.32 1.40
C GLN A 99 5.68 -4.89 1.94
N CYS A 100 5.67 -6.12 2.46
CA CYS A 100 4.49 -6.68 3.12
C CYS A 100 4.11 -5.86 4.36
N ILE A 101 5.06 -5.56 5.24
CA ILE A 101 4.79 -4.73 6.43
C ILE A 101 4.31 -3.34 6.00
N TYR A 102 4.96 -2.74 5.02
CA TYR A 102 4.60 -1.44 4.47
C TYR A 102 3.16 -1.45 3.92
N MET A 103 2.80 -2.44 3.10
CA MET A 103 1.46 -2.56 2.51
C MET A 103 0.37 -2.76 3.58
N VAL A 104 0.63 -3.61 4.57
CA VAL A 104 -0.34 -3.88 5.64
C VAL A 104 -0.54 -2.67 6.54
N CYS A 105 0.53 -1.97 6.90
CA CYS A 105 0.47 -0.89 7.88
C CYS A 105 0.09 0.47 7.29
N LEU A 106 0.43 0.72 6.02
CA LEU A 106 0.42 2.08 5.47
C LEU A 106 -0.40 2.22 4.18
N THR A 107 -0.92 1.13 3.61
CA THR A 107 -1.72 1.20 2.39
C THR A 107 -3.15 0.70 2.61
N SER A 108 -3.98 0.83 1.58
CA SER A 108 -5.35 0.32 1.56
C SER A 108 -5.45 -1.21 1.42
N LEU A 109 -4.34 -1.95 1.36
CA LEU A 109 -4.35 -3.40 1.18
C LEU A 109 -5.19 -4.11 2.23
N THR A 110 -4.99 -3.77 3.51
CA THR A 110 -5.73 -4.37 4.62
C THR A 110 -7.23 -4.10 4.49
N SER A 111 -7.62 -2.88 4.10
CA SER A 111 -9.02 -2.51 3.86
C SER A 111 -9.65 -3.35 2.74
N LEU A 112 -8.93 -3.55 1.63
CA LEU A 112 -9.41 -4.37 0.50
C LEU A 112 -9.57 -5.85 0.87
N ILE A 113 -8.61 -6.40 1.64
CA ILE A 113 -8.70 -7.79 2.13
C ILE A 113 -9.93 -7.97 3.02
N ILE A 114 -10.20 -7.00 3.90
CA ILE A 114 -11.34 -7.07 4.80
C ILE A 114 -12.66 -6.91 4.03
N GLN A 115 -12.72 -6.01 3.07
CA GLN A 115 -13.88 -5.90 2.19
C GLN A 115 -14.13 -7.23 1.46
N PHE A 116 -13.07 -7.90 1.00
CA PHE A 116 -13.17 -9.22 0.40
C PHE A 116 -13.73 -10.26 1.38
N ILE A 117 -13.24 -10.31 2.60
CA ILE A 117 -13.74 -11.22 3.64
C ILE A 117 -15.21 -10.89 3.99
N SER A 118 -15.56 -9.62 4.10
CA SER A 118 -16.91 -9.17 4.46
C SER A 118 -17.98 -9.53 3.42
N LEU A 119 -17.60 -9.77 2.15
CA LEU A 119 -18.53 -10.26 1.13
C LEU A 119 -19.10 -11.66 1.45
N PHE A 120 -18.33 -12.47 2.17
CA PHE A 120 -18.70 -13.85 2.52
C PHE A 120 -19.16 -13.98 3.97
N SER A 121 -18.86 -12.99 4.80
CA SER A 121 -19.24 -12.95 6.22
C SER A 121 -20.46 -12.04 6.41
N SER A 122 -21.35 -12.40 7.33
CA SER A 122 -22.50 -11.56 7.71
C SER A 122 -22.10 -10.42 8.67
N ILE A 123 -20.83 -10.34 9.07
CA ILE A 123 -20.33 -9.37 10.05
C ILE A 123 -19.55 -8.29 9.32
N SER A 124 -19.95 -7.03 9.45
CA SER A 124 -19.23 -5.88 8.92
C SER A 124 -18.06 -5.50 9.85
N LEU A 125 -16.90 -6.14 9.67
CA LEU A 125 -15.68 -5.84 10.42
C LEU A 125 -14.94 -4.59 9.92
N THR A 126 -15.32 -4.09 8.74
CA THR A 126 -14.65 -3.00 8.03
C THR A 126 -14.37 -1.75 8.89
N PRO A 127 -15.33 -1.18 9.65
CA PRO A 127 -15.07 0.04 10.42
C PRO A 127 -14.04 -0.16 11.55
N TYR A 128 -14.11 -1.28 12.25
CA TYR A 128 -13.20 -1.58 13.36
C TYR A 128 -11.76 -1.75 12.91
N ILE A 129 -11.57 -2.44 11.79
CA ILE A 129 -10.23 -2.72 11.29
C ILE A 129 -9.64 -1.51 10.58
N ASN A 130 -10.44 -0.70 9.89
CA ASN A 130 -9.96 0.57 9.34
C ASN A 130 -9.47 1.50 10.46
N THR A 131 -10.17 1.55 11.59
CA THR A 131 -9.72 2.30 12.77
C THR A 131 -8.41 1.74 13.32
N PHE A 132 -8.28 0.41 13.41
CA PHE A 132 -7.05 -0.24 13.85
C PHE A 132 -5.86 0.06 12.92
N VAL A 133 -6.06 -0.05 11.60
CA VAL A 133 -5.02 0.27 10.60
C VAL A 133 -4.62 1.75 10.67
N PHE A 134 -5.59 2.65 10.89
CA PHE A 134 -5.29 4.07 11.07
C PHE A 134 -4.41 4.32 12.29
N ILE A 135 -4.73 3.70 13.44
CA ILE A 135 -3.91 3.80 14.66
C ILE A 135 -2.51 3.24 14.40
N LEU A 136 -2.41 2.08 13.75
CA LEU A 136 -1.13 1.45 13.42
C LEU A 136 -0.27 2.34 12.52
N SER A 137 -0.87 2.95 11.50
CA SER A 137 -0.20 3.90 10.62
C SER A 137 0.34 5.11 11.38
N PHE A 138 -0.46 5.64 12.30
CA PHE A 138 -0.08 6.77 13.14
C PHE A 138 1.09 6.43 14.07
N VAL A 139 1.06 5.26 14.70
CA VAL A 139 2.16 4.75 15.53
C VAL A 139 3.45 4.61 14.70
N MET A 140 3.37 4.09 13.47
CA MET A 140 4.52 3.96 12.57
C MET A 140 5.13 5.31 12.20
N ILE A 141 4.29 6.33 11.96
CA ILE A 141 4.75 7.69 11.65
C ILE A 141 5.45 8.30 12.86
N ILE A 142 4.85 8.20 14.07
CA ILE A 142 5.46 8.68 15.31
C ILE A 142 6.82 7.99 15.55
N TYR A 143 6.89 6.67 15.34
CA TYR A 143 8.13 5.93 15.49
C TYR A 143 9.25 6.50 14.60
N ILE A 144 8.97 6.78 13.33
CA ILE A 144 9.94 7.38 12.39
C ILE A 144 10.39 8.76 12.87
N LEU A 145 9.47 9.57 13.39
CA LEU A 145 9.78 10.92 13.87
C LEU A 145 10.61 10.91 15.15
N CYS A 146 10.32 10.00 16.09
CA CYS A 146 11.02 9.90 17.38
C CYS A 146 12.36 9.17 17.28
N HIS A 147 12.55 8.32 16.27
CA HIS A 147 13.77 7.56 16.14
C HIS A 147 14.95 8.46 15.72
N ARG A 148 16.05 8.41 16.45
CA ARG A 148 17.24 9.29 16.27
C ARG A 148 17.78 9.32 14.83
N ASN A 149 17.70 8.21 14.09
CA ASN A 149 18.16 8.10 12.72
C ASN A 149 17.02 8.18 11.70
N HIS A 150 15.79 8.44 12.14
CA HIS A 150 14.59 8.45 11.30
C HIS A 150 14.43 7.17 10.44
N ILE A 151 14.84 6.02 10.98
CA ILE A 151 14.72 4.73 10.31
C ILE A 151 13.34 4.16 10.61
N ALA A 152 12.64 3.70 9.57
CA ALA A 152 11.34 3.08 9.75
C ALA A 152 11.47 1.68 10.36
N LEU A 153 10.48 1.28 11.14
CA LEU A 153 10.48 -0.03 11.81
C LEU A 153 10.54 -1.18 10.79
N TYR A 154 9.84 -1.05 9.66
CA TYR A 154 9.90 -2.04 8.58
C TYR A 154 11.27 -2.12 7.90
N ASP A 155 12.06 -1.03 7.85
CA ASP A 155 13.43 -1.04 7.35
C ASP A 155 14.36 -1.79 8.29
N GLN A 156 14.18 -1.62 9.61
CA GLN A 156 14.95 -2.35 10.62
C GLN A 156 14.65 -3.84 10.61
N LEU A 157 13.36 -4.22 10.58
CA LEU A 157 12.92 -5.62 10.56
C LEU A 157 13.38 -6.35 9.29
N ALA A 158 13.39 -5.67 8.17
CA ALA A 158 13.81 -6.23 6.88
C ALA A 158 15.32 -6.13 6.64
N LYS A 159 16.10 -5.49 7.54
CA LYS A 159 17.53 -5.22 7.38
C LYS A 159 17.83 -4.54 6.03
N THR A 160 17.05 -3.51 5.70
CA THR A 160 17.20 -2.73 4.47
C THR A 160 17.72 -1.34 4.79
N GLU A 161 18.48 -0.77 3.85
CA GLU A 161 19.05 0.58 3.99
C GLU A 161 18.48 1.49 2.90
N ILE A 162 18.39 2.79 3.20
CA ILE A 162 17.94 3.82 2.26
C ILE A 162 19.19 4.59 1.79
N GLN A 163 19.41 4.61 0.49
CA GLN A 163 20.50 5.32 -0.19
C GLN A 163 19.98 6.27 -1.27
#